data_90891834edd287096c119504109afbcf
#
_entry.id   90891834edd287096c119504109afbcf
#
_cell.length_a   1.000
_cell.length_b   1.000
_cell.length_c   1.000
_cell.angle_alpha   90.00
_cell.angle_beta   90.00
_cell.angle_gamma   90.00
#
_symmetry.space_group_name_H-M   'P 1'
#
loop_
_entity.id
_entity.type
_entity.pdbx_description
1 polymer ?
#
loop_
_entity_poly.entity_id
_entity_poly.type
_entity_poly.pdbx_seq_one_letter_code
_entity_poly.pdbx_strand_id
1 'polypeptide(L)'
;MVIQDENRKLKFCNNTLELMQKYIQKDNKSNEAGGILIGRENAGNANLVIEFATEPMPKDQRSRCRFLRKDTGHMHFFEKLHKENGEIYGYIGEWHTHPEYI
;
A
#
# COMPACT_ATOMS: atom_id res chain seq x y z
N MET A 1 -2.10 -4.36 9.77
CA MET A 1 -2.90 -3.27 9.19
C MET A 1 -4.23 -3.84 8.73
N VAL A 2 -5.31 -3.28 9.21
CA VAL A 2 -6.65 -3.69 8.79
C VAL A 2 -7.32 -2.50 8.13
N ILE A 3 -7.65 -2.64 6.86
CA ILE A 3 -8.45 -1.66 6.14
C ILE A 3 -9.83 -2.29 6.00
N GLN A 4 -10.84 -1.66 6.60
CA GLN A 4 -12.22 -2.14 6.51
C GLN A 4 -13.09 -1.12 5.81
N ASP A 5 -13.76 -1.61 4.77
CA ASP A 5 -14.92 -0.95 4.21
C ASP A 5 -16.14 -1.75 4.71
N GLU A 6 -17.14 -1.09 5.23
CA GLU A 6 -18.33 -1.74 5.80
C GLU A 6 -19.04 -2.70 4.86
N ASN A 7 -18.94 -2.45 3.55
CA ASN A 7 -19.67 -3.19 2.53
C ASN A 7 -18.79 -4.12 1.69
N ARG A 8 -17.48 -4.14 1.94
CA ARG A 8 -16.53 -4.91 1.14
C ARG A 8 -15.47 -5.56 2.00
N LYS A 9 -15.06 -6.75 1.61
CA LYS A 9 -13.89 -7.39 2.19
C LYS A 9 -12.67 -7.05 1.34
N LEU A 10 -11.55 -6.81 2.00
CA LEU A 10 -10.27 -6.58 1.34
C LEU A 10 -9.44 -7.84 1.48
N LYS A 11 -9.01 -8.39 0.36
CA LYS A 11 -8.09 -9.51 0.34
C LYS A 11 -6.73 -9.02 -0.15
N PHE A 12 -5.69 -9.27 0.64
CA PHE A 12 -4.32 -8.94 0.26
C PHE A 12 -3.64 -10.17 -0.30
N CYS A 13 -3.00 -10.04 -1.46
CA CYS A 13 -2.14 -11.09 -1.98
C CYS A 13 -0.90 -11.24 -1.10
N ASN A 14 -0.36 -12.45 -1.01
CA ASN A 14 0.74 -12.75 -0.11
C ASN A 14 1.99 -11.89 -0.38
N ASN A 15 2.32 -11.66 -1.65
CA ASN A 15 3.46 -10.81 -2.01
C ASN A 15 3.30 -9.38 -1.54
N THR A 16 2.07 -8.85 -1.53
CA THR A 16 1.78 -7.51 -1.02
C THR A 16 1.98 -7.44 0.49
N LEU A 17 1.47 -8.43 1.21
CA LEU A 17 1.67 -8.52 2.66
C LEU A 17 3.15 -8.65 3.02
N GLU A 18 3.88 -9.49 2.30
CA GLU A 18 5.32 -9.66 2.54
C GLU A 18 6.09 -8.37 2.32
N LEU A 19 5.74 -7.60 1.28
CA LEU A 19 6.36 -6.32 1.01
C LEU A 19 6.15 -5.35 2.17
N MET A 20 4.92 -5.23 2.67
CA MET A 20 4.62 -4.33 3.77
C MET A 20 5.29 -4.77 5.07
N GLN A 21 5.37 -6.08 5.32
CA GLN A 21 5.99 -6.63 6.52
C GLN A 21 7.49 -6.32 6.63
N LYS A 22 8.18 -6.13 5.51
CA LYS A 22 9.58 -5.73 5.52
C LYS A 22 9.82 -4.40 6.24
N TYR A 23 8.79 -3.57 6.30
CA TYR A 23 8.90 -2.21 6.84
C TYR A 23 8.36 -2.09 8.26
N ILE A 24 8.01 -3.18 8.91
CA ILE A 24 7.59 -3.13 10.31
C ILE A 24 8.70 -2.52 11.15
N GLN A 25 8.35 -1.52 11.95
CA GLN A 25 9.30 -0.80 12.78
C GLN A 25 9.61 -1.62 14.05
N LYS A 26 10.65 -2.45 13.97
CA LYS A 26 11.02 -3.39 15.03
C LYS A 26 11.87 -2.77 16.14
N ASP A 27 12.44 -1.61 15.90
CA ASP A 27 13.29 -0.92 16.85
C ASP A 27 12.98 0.57 16.87
N ASN A 28 13.63 1.29 17.79
CA ASN A 28 13.40 2.72 17.97
C ASN A 28 14.13 3.61 16.97
N LYS A 29 14.83 3.02 16.01
CA LYS A 29 15.55 3.76 14.96
C LYS A 29 14.88 3.67 13.61
N SER A 30 13.96 2.73 13.42
CA SER A 30 13.28 2.54 12.15
C SER A 30 12.33 3.69 11.87
N ASN A 31 12.36 4.20 10.63
CA ASN A 31 11.44 5.22 10.17
C ASN A 31 10.12 4.61 9.72
N GLU A 32 9.04 5.38 9.81
CA GLU A 32 7.79 4.98 9.20
C GLU A 32 7.97 4.80 7.70
N ALA A 33 7.24 3.85 7.15
CA ALA A 33 7.22 3.57 5.73
C ALA A 33 5.79 3.55 5.23
N GLY A 34 5.62 3.72 3.95
CA GLY A 34 4.29 3.67 3.36
C GLY A 34 4.33 3.74 1.84
N GLY A 35 3.17 3.75 1.26
CA GLY A 35 2.98 3.83 -0.19
C GLY A 35 1.51 3.76 -0.54
N ILE A 36 1.21 3.40 -1.78
CA ILE A 36 -0.15 3.23 -2.25
C ILE A 36 -0.49 1.76 -2.41
N LEU A 37 -1.78 1.46 -2.36
CA LEU A 37 -2.35 0.14 -2.59
C LEU A 37 -3.10 0.14 -3.91
N ILE A 38 -2.87 -0.87 -4.73
CA ILE A 38 -3.47 -1.03 -6.04
C ILE A 38 -4.13 -2.41 -6.10
N GLY A 39 -5.37 -2.43 -6.59
CA GLY A 39 -6.11 -3.67 -6.64
C GLY A 39 -7.21 -3.64 -7.67
N ARG A 40 -8.06 -4.64 -7.62
CA ARG A 40 -9.18 -4.82 -8.54
C ARG A 40 -10.36 -5.45 -7.81
N GLU A 41 -11.54 -5.35 -8.41
CA GLU A 41 -12.70 -6.06 -7.93
C GLU A 41 -12.59 -7.55 -8.25
N ASN A 42 -13.04 -8.36 -7.31
CA ASN A 42 -13.14 -9.80 -7.53
C ASN A 42 -14.30 -10.09 -8.48
N ALA A 43 -14.09 -10.97 -9.45
CA ALA A 43 -15.06 -11.27 -10.49
C ALA A 43 -16.38 -11.84 -9.99
N GLY A 44 -16.44 -12.46 -8.83
CA GLY A 44 -17.65 -13.09 -8.32
C GLY A 44 -18.41 -12.31 -7.25
N ASN A 45 -17.86 -11.18 -6.80
CA ASN A 45 -18.47 -10.39 -5.73
C ASN A 45 -17.89 -8.97 -5.72
N ALA A 46 -18.36 -8.11 -4.82
CA ALA A 46 -17.89 -6.73 -4.73
C ALA A 46 -16.62 -6.56 -3.86
N ASN A 47 -15.98 -7.64 -3.48
CA ASN A 47 -14.75 -7.58 -2.67
C ASN A 47 -13.57 -7.10 -3.50
N LEU A 48 -12.61 -6.45 -2.83
CA LEU A 48 -11.41 -5.95 -3.48
C LEU A 48 -10.23 -6.88 -3.22
N VAL A 49 -9.43 -7.09 -4.26
CA VAL A 49 -8.18 -7.86 -4.16
C VAL A 49 -7.03 -6.89 -4.32
N ILE A 50 -6.22 -6.74 -3.28
CA ILE A 50 -5.05 -5.87 -3.29
C ILE A 50 -3.86 -6.69 -3.79
N GLU A 51 -3.40 -6.39 -5.00
CA GLU A 51 -2.33 -7.15 -5.66
C GLU A 51 -0.99 -6.45 -5.66
N PHE A 52 -0.98 -5.13 -5.53
CA PHE A 52 0.25 -4.35 -5.57
C PHE A 52 0.28 -3.31 -4.47
N ALA A 53 1.46 -3.08 -3.92
CA ALA A 53 1.73 -1.98 -3.03
C ALA A 53 3.05 -1.33 -3.48
N THR A 54 3.13 0.00 -3.41
CA THR A 54 4.40 0.67 -3.64
C THR A 54 5.18 0.77 -2.32
N GLU A 55 6.50 0.79 -2.43
CA GLU A 55 7.41 0.97 -1.31
C GLU A 55 7.77 2.45 -1.17
N PRO A 56 8.32 2.88 -0.02
CA PRO A 56 8.82 4.24 0.11
C PRO A 56 9.81 4.58 -1.00
N MET A 57 9.70 5.78 -1.53
CA MET A 57 10.50 6.26 -2.65
C MET A 57 11.37 7.45 -2.21
N PRO A 58 12.43 7.80 -2.98
CA PRO A 58 13.44 8.75 -2.52
C PRO A 58 12.92 10.12 -2.11
N LYS A 59 11.86 10.62 -2.73
CA LYS A 59 11.31 11.94 -2.41
C LYS A 59 10.25 11.91 -1.31
N ASP A 60 9.87 10.73 -0.85
CA ASP A 60 8.99 10.61 0.30
C ASP A 60 9.71 11.07 1.56
N GLN A 61 8.98 11.66 2.50
CA GLN A 61 9.53 12.10 3.76
C GLN A 61 9.22 11.08 4.84
N ARG A 62 10.27 10.62 5.51
CA ARG A 62 10.16 9.58 6.53
C ARG A 62 10.85 10.01 7.80
N SER A 63 10.20 9.76 8.92
CA SER A 63 10.79 9.84 10.24
C SER A 63 10.25 8.69 11.08
N ARG A 64 10.70 8.57 12.32
CA ARG A 64 10.23 7.50 13.21
C ARG A 64 8.71 7.52 13.40
N CYS A 65 8.11 8.69 13.46
CA CYS A 65 6.69 8.84 13.78
C CYS A 65 5.87 9.47 12.64
N ARG A 66 6.45 9.56 11.45
CA ARG A 66 5.74 10.20 10.33
C ARG A 66 6.19 9.63 8.99
N PHE A 67 5.22 9.38 8.15
CA PHE A 67 5.44 9.11 6.72
C PHE A 67 4.60 10.09 5.91
N LEU A 68 5.24 10.75 4.96
CA LEU A 68 4.56 11.69 4.06
C LEU A 68 4.91 11.32 2.63
N ARG A 69 3.91 10.85 1.89
CA ARG A 69 4.08 10.46 0.49
C ARG A 69 4.18 11.70 -0.38
N LYS A 70 5.36 11.92 -0.97
CA LYS A 70 5.61 13.05 -1.86
C LYS A 70 6.17 12.67 -3.22
N ASP A 71 6.72 11.45 -3.34
CA ASP A 71 7.30 11.02 -4.60
C ASP A 71 6.22 10.72 -5.62
N THR A 72 6.32 11.32 -6.81
CA THR A 72 5.37 11.09 -7.89
C THR A 72 5.48 9.69 -8.49
N GLY A 73 6.53 8.96 -8.17
CA GLY A 73 6.75 7.59 -8.65
C GLY A 73 5.64 6.62 -8.27
N HIS A 74 4.99 6.83 -7.12
CA HIS A 74 3.85 6.00 -6.72
C HIS A 74 2.73 6.06 -7.75
N MET A 75 2.34 7.26 -8.15
CA MET A 75 1.26 7.43 -9.13
C MET A 75 1.68 7.06 -10.55
N HIS A 76 2.94 7.26 -10.92
CA HIS A 76 3.47 6.80 -12.19
C HIS A 76 3.39 5.28 -12.30
N PHE A 77 3.73 4.58 -11.22
CA PHE A 77 3.62 3.12 -11.16
C PHE A 77 2.17 2.67 -11.34
N PHE A 78 1.24 3.30 -10.64
CA PHE A 78 -0.19 3.02 -10.78
C PHE A 78 -0.67 3.24 -12.21
N GLU A 79 -0.37 4.39 -12.79
CA GLU A 79 -0.82 4.74 -14.15
C GLU A 79 -0.32 3.74 -15.18
N LYS A 80 0.92 3.30 -15.03
CA LYS A 80 1.50 2.30 -15.92
C LYS A 80 0.76 0.97 -15.84
N LEU A 81 0.52 0.47 -14.62
CA LEU A 81 -0.23 -0.76 -14.42
C LEU A 81 -1.65 -0.66 -14.98
N HIS A 82 -2.30 0.46 -14.75
CA HIS A 82 -3.66 0.70 -15.19
C HIS A 82 -3.76 0.62 -16.71
N LYS A 83 -2.85 1.28 -17.42
CA LYS A 83 -2.83 1.28 -18.88
C LYS A 83 -2.46 -0.07 -19.46
N GLU A 84 -1.45 -0.73 -18.89
CA GLU A 84 -0.93 -2.00 -19.41
C GLU A 84 -1.89 -3.18 -19.23
N ASN A 85 -2.83 -3.06 -18.30
CA ASN A 85 -3.74 -4.15 -17.94
C ASN A 85 -5.20 -3.83 -18.27
N GLY A 86 -5.46 -3.01 -19.29
CA GLY A 86 -6.82 -2.77 -19.74
C GLY A 86 -7.70 -2.01 -18.76
N GLU A 87 -7.08 -1.20 -17.90
CA GLU A 87 -7.79 -0.36 -16.92
C GLU A 87 -8.53 -1.14 -15.83
N ILE A 88 -8.16 -2.41 -15.60
CA ILE A 88 -8.80 -3.22 -14.55
C ILE A 88 -8.32 -2.89 -13.14
N TYR A 89 -7.10 -2.38 -13.00
CA TYR A 89 -6.57 -2.01 -11.68
C TYR A 89 -6.97 -0.59 -11.30
N GLY A 90 -7.33 -0.43 -10.04
CA GLY A 90 -7.70 0.86 -9.49
C GLY A 90 -6.83 1.23 -8.28
N TYR A 91 -6.78 2.51 -7.99
CA TYR A 91 -6.18 3.03 -6.77
C TYR A 91 -7.11 2.71 -5.61
N ILE A 92 -6.62 1.98 -4.62
CA ILE A 92 -7.44 1.54 -3.50
C ILE A 92 -7.23 2.42 -2.27
N GLY A 93 -6.00 2.83 -2.00
CA GLY A 93 -5.72 3.64 -0.82
C GLY A 93 -4.23 3.70 -0.53
N GLU A 94 -3.90 4.02 0.72
CA GLU A 94 -2.53 4.14 1.18
C GLU A 94 -2.29 3.21 2.35
N TRP A 95 -1.03 2.83 2.52
CA TRP A 95 -0.59 2.07 3.69
C TRP A 95 0.56 2.82 4.35
N HIS A 96 0.70 2.63 5.65
CA HIS A 96 1.89 3.08 6.36
C HIS A 96 2.07 2.27 7.64
N THR A 97 3.30 2.23 8.10
CA THR A 97 3.64 1.62 9.38
C THR A 97 3.51 2.64 10.49
N HIS A 98 3.41 2.14 11.72
CA HIS A 98 3.44 2.96 12.92
C HIS A 98 4.52 2.43 13.86
N PRO A 99 5.16 3.29 14.65
CA PRO A 99 6.06 2.81 15.71
C PRO A 99 5.27 1.92 16.67
N GLU A 100 5.91 0.83 17.10
CA GLU A 100 5.33 0.02 18.15
C GLU A 100 5.66 0.67 19.50
N TYR A 101 4.64 0.93 20.29
CA TYR A 101 4.78 1.39 21.66
C TYR A 101 4.49 0.22 22.57
N ILE A 102 5.44 -0.06 23.44
CA ILE A 102 5.30 -1.12 24.44
C ILE A 102 4.97 -0.47 25.78
#